data_dbbe218dfe59de7699a9c482af4fd3d3
#
_entry.id   dbbe218dfe59de7699a9c482af4fd3d3
#
_cell.length_a   1.000
_cell.length_b   1.000
_cell.length_c   1.000
_cell.angle_alpha   90.00
_cell.angle_beta   90.00
_cell.angle_gamma   90.00
#
_symmetry.space_group_name_H-M   'P 1'
#
loop_
_entity.id
_entity.type
_entity.pdbx_description
1 polymer ?
#
loop_
_entity_poly.entity_id
_entity_poly.type
_entity_poly.pdbx_seq_one_letter_code
_entity_poly.pdbx_strand_id
1 'polypeptide(L)'
;EDLQQIVMYIHGRGEGRQFTRAAVSQDGIHFEGREEELGPHYFRVIEHEGFFYAMSMPGYLYRSPDGLSRFEAGPQFFNADMRHSALLIRDGLLYVFFTQRGDAPERILLSTLDLTGDWNTWTQSEAIEILRPETDWEGASLSIEPSRGGYIDVRANQLRDPAIYQEGGNTYLLYSVAGESGIAIAELHFTN
;
A
#
# COMPACT_ATOMS: atom_id res chain seq x y z
N GLU A 1 11.84 9.35 -20.52
CA GLU A 1 12.26 10.65 -19.98
C GLU A 1 11.64 10.77 -18.60
N ASP A 2 12.48 10.90 -17.57
CA ASP A 2 12.03 11.04 -16.21
C ASP A 2 11.09 12.23 -16.11
N LEU A 3 9.87 12.00 -15.65
CA LEU A 3 8.97 13.07 -15.27
C LEU A 3 9.70 13.88 -14.19
N GLN A 4 10.15 15.09 -14.51
CA GLN A 4 10.86 15.97 -13.58
C GLN A 4 9.87 16.54 -12.53
N GLN A 5 9.04 15.68 -11.97
CA GLN A 5 8.06 16.07 -10.97
C GLN A 5 7.83 14.93 -9.96
N ILE A 6 7.51 15.31 -8.75
CA ILE A 6 7.11 14.41 -7.68
C ILE A 6 5.59 14.37 -7.65
N VAL A 7 5.02 13.16 -7.64
CA VAL A 7 3.57 12.95 -7.54
C VAL A 7 3.23 12.42 -6.17
N MET A 8 2.29 13.05 -5.51
CA MET A 8 1.72 12.62 -4.25
C MET A 8 0.25 12.23 -4.44
N TYR A 9 -0.10 10.98 -4.11
CA TYR A 9 -1.49 10.54 -4.11
C TYR A 9 -2.07 10.75 -2.72
N ILE A 10 -3.10 11.57 -2.64
CA ILE A 10 -3.76 11.96 -1.40
C ILE A 10 -5.20 11.48 -1.41
N HIS A 11 -5.69 10.99 -0.29
CA HIS A 11 -7.11 10.71 -0.18
C HIS A 11 -7.85 11.81 0.58
N GLY A 12 -9.03 12.11 0.13
CA GLY A 12 -9.93 13.08 0.71
C GLY A 12 -11.30 12.49 1.02
N ARG A 13 -12.14 13.29 1.62
CA ARG A 13 -13.56 12.98 1.86
C ARG A 13 -14.44 14.01 1.19
N GLY A 14 -15.50 13.55 0.53
CA GLY A 14 -16.54 14.40 -0.07
C GLY A 14 -17.79 13.59 -0.33
N GLU A 15 -18.96 14.19 -0.18
CA GLU A 15 -20.27 13.58 -0.47
C GLU A 15 -20.48 12.19 0.19
N GLY A 16 -19.96 12.00 1.42
CA GLY A 16 -20.13 10.75 2.17
C GLY A 16 -19.21 9.61 1.76
N ARG A 17 -18.27 9.83 0.81
CA ARG A 17 -17.29 8.83 0.36
C ARG A 17 -15.86 9.34 0.48
N GLN A 18 -14.92 8.41 0.42
CA GLN A 18 -13.48 8.71 0.30
C GLN A 18 -13.04 8.48 -1.14
N PHE A 19 -12.08 9.27 -1.59
CA PHE A 19 -11.52 9.21 -2.95
C PHE A 19 -10.04 9.56 -2.93
N THR A 20 -9.34 9.26 -4.03
CA THR A 20 -7.95 9.65 -4.24
C THR A 20 -7.86 10.74 -5.30
N ARG A 21 -6.98 11.73 -5.06
CA ARG A 21 -6.52 12.75 -6.01
C ARG A 21 -4.99 12.75 -6.08
N ALA A 22 -4.44 13.34 -7.12
CA ALA A 22 -3.02 13.61 -7.22
C ALA A 22 -2.71 15.07 -6.85
N ALA A 23 -1.52 15.27 -6.30
CA ALA A 23 -0.86 16.57 -6.23
C ALA A 23 0.54 16.43 -6.81
N VAL A 24 1.01 17.47 -7.51
CA VAL A 24 2.30 17.46 -8.20
C VAL A 24 3.22 18.53 -7.66
N SER A 25 4.54 18.25 -7.65
CA SER A 25 5.56 19.18 -7.18
C SER A 25 6.81 19.09 -8.05
N GLN A 26 7.53 20.21 -8.21
CA GLN A 26 8.83 20.28 -8.85
C GLN A 26 9.98 20.22 -7.84
N ASP A 27 9.72 20.52 -6.57
CA ASP A 27 10.74 20.66 -5.52
C ASP A 27 10.53 19.70 -4.32
N GLY A 28 9.43 18.94 -4.30
CA GLY A 28 9.07 18.02 -3.22
C GLY A 28 8.51 18.69 -1.96
N ILE A 29 8.35 20.02 -1.98
CA ILE A 29 7.87 20.81 -0.84
C ILE A 29 6.54 21.50 -1.17
N HIS A 30 6.46 22.13 -2.33
CA HIS A 30 5.28 22.85 -2.78
C HIS A 30 4.50 21.98 -3.76
N PHE A 31 3.32 21.53 -3.33
CA PHE A 31 2.45 20.66 -4.11
C PHE A 31 1.23 21.41 -4.62
N GLU A 32 0.91 21.22 -5.88
CA GLU A 32 -0.31 21.71 -6.52
C GLU A 32 -1.29 20.55 -6.67
N GLY A 33 -2.44 20.65 -5.98
CA GLY A 33 -3.52 19.64 -6.03
C GLY A 33 -4.26 19.64 -7.35
N ARG A 34 -4.56 18.46 -7.89
CA ARG A 34 -5.41 18.27 -9.07
C ARG A 34 -6.86 18.01 -8.65
N GLU A 35 -7.82 18.49 -9.43
CA GLU A 35 -9.24 18.36 -9.09
C GLU A 35 -9.82 16.99 -9.45
N GLU A 36 -9.23 16.29 -10.42
CA GLU A 36 -9.72 14.98 -10.88
C GLU A 36 -9.68 13.94 -9.77
N GLU A 37 -10.80 13.27 -9.57
CA GLU A 37 -10.89 12.09 -8.70
C GLU A 37 -10.44 10.86 -9.46
N LEU A 38 -9.34 10.25 -9.03
CA LEU A 38 -8.69 9.13 -9.71
C LEU A 38 -9.35 7.78 -9.41
N GLY A 39 -10.01 7.67 -8.27
CA GLY A 39 -10.66 6.44 -7.81
C GLY A 39 -10.86 6.40 -6.29
N PRO A 40 -11.09 5.20 -5.72
CA PRO A 40 -11.24 5.02 -4.27
C PRO A 40 -10.01 5.47 -3.48
N HIS A 41 -10.13 5.48 -2.17
CA HIS A 41 -9.09 5.92 -1.26
C HIS A 41 -7.87 4.96 -1.21
N TYR A 42 -6.75 5.49 -0.73
CA TYR A 42 -5.49 4.78 -0.49
C TYR A 42 -4.82 4.17 -1.73
N PHE A 43 -4.76 4.92 -2.83
CA PHE A 43 -3.93 4.51 -3.98
C PHE A 43 -2.46 4.36 -3.56
N ARG A 44 -1.90 3.21 -3.91
CA ARG A 44 -0.46 2.97 -3.99
C ARG A 44 -0.14 2.73 -5.45
N VAL A 45 0.71 3.57 -6.00
CA VAL A 45 0.94 3.61 -7.45
C VAL A 45 2.35 3.15 -7.77
N ILE A 46 2.47 2.35 -8.81
CA ILE A 46 3.75 1.86 -9.34
C ILE A 46 3.70 1.87 -10.87
N GLU A 47 4.84 2.13 -11.50
CA GLU A 47 4.97 2.07 -12.95
C GLU A 47 5.41 0.66 -13.40
N HIS A 48 4.78 0.16 -14.46
CA HIS A 48 5.16 -1.08 -15.12
C HIS A 48 4.81 -1.03 -16.60
N GLU A 49 5.79 -1.33 -17.48
CA GLU A 49 5.63 -1.39 -18.94
C GLU A 49 4.93 -0.17 -19.55
N GLY A 50 5.27 1.03 -19.07
CA GLY A 50 4.76 2.31 -19.57
C GLY A 50 3.33 2.65 -19.13
N PHE A 51 2.78 1.92 -18.16
CA PHE A 51 1.54 2.22 -17.47
C PHE A 51 1.76 2.41 -15.98
N PHE A 52 0.88 3.18 -15.36
CA PHE A 52 0.82 3.36 -13.91
C PHE A 52 -0.31 2.50 -13.34
N TYR A 53 0.04 1.61 -12.43
CA TYR A 53 -0.92 0.74 -11.75
C TYR A 53 -1.11 1.20 -10.33
N ALA A 54 -2.37 1.31 -9.90
CA ALA A 54 -2.74 1.73 -8.55
C ALA A 54 -3.51 0.62 -7.84
N MET A 55 -3.04 0.22 -6.66
CA MET A 55 -3.80 -0.62 -5.74
C MET A 55 -4.55 0.28 -4.76
N SER A 56 -5.87 0.13 -4.69
CA SER A 56 -6.72 0.81 -3.70
C SER A 56 -7.23 -0.16 -2.64
N MET A 57 -7.77 0.34 -1.54
CA MET A 57 -8.55 -0.48 -0.60
C MET A 57 -9.95 -0.77 -1.16
N PRO A 58 -10.46 -2.02 -0.99
CA PRO A 58 -9.81 -3.22 -0.51
C PRO A 58 -9.26 -4.12 -1.64
N GLY A 59 -8.14 -3.72 -2.24
CA GLY A 59 -7.42 -4.54 -3.21
C GLY A 59 -7.95 -4.50 -4.65
N TYR A 60 -8.60 -3.40 -5.05
CA TYR A 60 -8.90 -3.13 -6.46
C TYR A 60 -7.68 -2.60 -7.18
N LEU A 61 -7.41 -3.13 -8.36
CA LEU A 61 -6.36 -2.62 -9.24
C LEU A 61 -6.95 -1.64 -10.26
N TYR A 62 -6.20 -0.58 -10.51
CA TYR A 62 -6.49 0.44 -11.52
C TYR A 62 -5.28 0.63 -12.40
N ARG A 63 -5.48 1.09 -13.64
CA ARG A 63 -4.40 1.39 -14.59
C ARG A 63 -4.62 2.75 -15.24
N SER A 64 -3.54 3.51 -15.39
CA SER A 64 -3.51 4.81 -16.07
C SER A 64 -2.32 4.90 -17.02
N PRO A 65 -2.44 5.61 -18.17
CA PRO A 65 -1.31 5.83 -19.07
C PRO A 65 -0.33 6.92 -18.59
N ASP A 66 -0.73 7.77 -17.65
CA ASP A 66 0.06 8.94 -17.21
C ASP A 66 0.22 9.05 -15.68
N GLY A 67 -0.45 8.20 -14.91
CA GLY A 67 -0.44 8.22 -13.45
C GLY A 67 -1.18 9.43 -12.83
N LEU A 68 -1.70 10.34 -13.62
CA LEU A 68 -2.31 11.60 -13.17
C LEU A 68 -3.78 11.74 -13.53
N SER A 69 -4.26 10.90 -14.43
CA SER A 69 -5.65 10.94 -14.92
C SER A 69 -6.09 9.57 -15.44
N ARG A 70 -7.38 9.43 -15.77
CA ARG A 70 -7.95 8.29 -16.50
C ARG A 70 -7.57 6.93 -15.93
N PHE A 71 -7.66 6.77 -14.62
CA PHE A 71 -7.48 5.46 -14.02
C PHE A 71 -8.67 4.54 -14.36
N GLU A 72 -8.40 3.52 -15.16
CA GLU A 72 -9.34 2.48 -15.55
C GLU A 72 -9.42 1.43 -14.45
N ALA A 73 -10.63 1.06 -14.03
CA ALA A 73 -10.82 0.01 -13.04
C ALA A 73 -10.59 -1.37 -13.64
N GLY A 74 -9.85 -2.20 -12.92
CA GLY A 74 -9.54 -3.58 -13.25
C GLY A 74 -10.03 -4.57 -12.19
N PRO A 75 -9.37 -5.73 -12.05
CA PRO A 75 -9.80 -6.76 -11.12
C PRO A 75 -9.62 -6.36 -9.66
N GLN A 76 -10.41 -7.01 -8.80
CA GLN A 76 -10.18 -7.02 -7.36
C GLN A 76 -9.46 -8.31 -6.99
N PHE A 77 -8.27 -8.20 -6.41
CA PHE A 77 -7.46 -9.35 -6.02
C PHE A 77 -7.68 -9.77 -4.56
N PHE A 78 -8.01 -8.83 -3.68
CA PHE A 78 -8.08 -9.10 -2.24
C PHE A 78 -9.52 -9.02 -1.73
N ASN A 79 -9.76 -9.63 -0.57
CA ASN A 79 -11.06 -9.61 0.09
C ASN A 79 -11.38 -8.22 0.70
N ALA A 80 -12.62 -8.07 1.18
CA ALA A 80 -13.12 -6.80 1.73
C ALA A 80 -12.40 -6.32 3.01
N ASP A 81 -11.59 -7.18 3.65
CA ASP A 81 -10.87 -6.86 4.87
C ASP A 81 -9.44 -6.41 4.63
N MET A 82 -8.93 -6.56 3.37
CA MET A 82 -7.63 -6.04 2.99
C MET A 82 -7.60 -4.52 3.17
N ARG A 83 -6.52 -4.05 3.79
CA ARG A 83 -6.30 -2.63 4.02
C ARG A 83 -4.82 -2.27 3.83
N HIS A 84 -4.56 -1.01 3.69
CA HIS A 84 -3.27 -0.37 3.49
C HIS A 84 -2.23 -1.27 2.80
N SER A 85 -1.82 -0.95 1.60
CA SER A 85 -0.83 -1.75 0.89
C SER A 85 0.44 -0.97 0.61
N ALA A 86 1.53 -1.69 0.39
CA ALA A 86 2.73 -1.19 -0.25
C ALA A 86 3.08 -2.10 -1.42
N LEU A 87 3.62 -1.54 -2.48
CA LEU A 87 3.87 -2.22 -3.74
C LEU A 87 5.35 -2.22 -4.07
N LEU A 88 5.84 -3.34 -4.59
CA LEU A 88 7.21 -3.48 -5.10
C LEU A 88 7.21 -4.40 -6.30
N ILE A 89 7.74 -3.97 -7.44
CA ILE A 89 7.97 -4.85 -8.59
C ILE A 89 9.39 -5.41 -8.50
N ARG A 90 9.49 -6.74 -8.63
CA ARG A 90 10.75 -7.45 -8.70
C ARG A 90 10.59 -8.76 -9.48
N ASP A 91 11.51 -9.05 -10.39
CA ASP A 91 11.59 -10.32 -11.12
C ASP A 91 10.27 -10.75 -11.80
N GLY A 92 9.54 -9.78 -12.39
CA GLY A 92 8.26 -10.02 -13.07
C GLY A 92 7.05 -10.24 -12.14
N LEU A 93 7.23 -10.05 -10.84
CA LEU A 93 6.17 -10.13 -9.84
C LEU A 93 5.91 -8.77 -9.21
N LEU A 94 4.65 -8.49 -8.93
CA LEU A 94 4.24 -7.39 -8.04
C LEU A 94 4.05 -7.94 -6.63
N TYR A 95 4.95 -7.59 -5.73
CA TYR A 95 4.85 -7.87 -4.30
C TYR A 95 3.89 -6.87 -3.67
N VAL A 96 2.85 -7.37 -3.02
CA VAL A 96 1.84 -6.57 -2.32
C VAL A 96 1.95 -6.87 -0.83
N PHE A 97 2.50 -5.93 -0.06
CA PHE A 97 2.54 -5.97 1.40
C PHE A 97 1.26 -5.32 1.92
N PHE A 98 0.55 -5.94 2.82
CA PHE A 98 -0.74 -5.42 3.29
C PHE A 98 -1.10 -5.92 4.68
N THR A 99 -2.16 -5.36 5.27
CA THR A 99 -2.78 -5.85 6.51
C THR A 99 -4.25 -6.17 6.28
N GLN A 100 -4.89 -6.85 7.23
CA GLN A 100 -6.32 -7.17 7.17
C GLN A 100 -7.03 -6.78 8.47
N ARG A 101 -8.24 -6.27 8.34
CA ARG A 101 -9.17 -6.12 9.46
C ARG A 101 -9.58 -7.48 9.99
N GLY A 102 -9.77 -7.57 11.30
CA GLY A 102 -10.17 -8.81 11.95
C GLY A 102 -9.02 -9.71 12.34
N ASP A 103 -7.80 -9.48 11.82
CA ASP A 103 -6.61 -10.21 12.26
C ASP A 103 -6.32 -9.93 13.75
N ALA A 104 -5.88 -10.97 14.46
CA ALA A 104 -5.56 -10.95 15.88
C ALA A 104 -4.21 -11.67 16.13
N PRO A 105 -3.08 -10.96 16.25
CA PRO A 105 -2.91 -9.51 16.02
C PRO A 105 -3.00 -9.11 14.54
N GLU A 106 -3.25 -7.83 14.25
CA GLU A 106 -3.06 -7.28 12.91
C GLU A 106 -1.57 -7.28 12.59
N ARG A 107 -1.21 -7.78 11.41
CA ARG A 107 0.16 -8.11 11.02
C ARG A 107 0.38 -7.81 9.54
N ILE A 108 1.65 -7.75 9.13
CA ILE A 108 1.97 -7.53 7.72
C ILE A 108 1.98 -8.88 6.98
N LEU A 109 1.18 -8.93 5.95
CA LEU A 109 1.05 -10.05 5.01
C LEU A 109 1.72 -9.69 3.68
N LEU A 110 2.13 -10.68 2.93
CA LEU A 110 2.66 -10.57 1.57
C LEU A 110 1.91 -11.52 0.65
N SER A 111 1.48 -11.02 -0.49
CA SER A 111 1.05 -11.79 -1.65
C SER A 111 1.77 -11.25 -2.89
N THR A 112 1.91 -12.07 -3.92
CA THR A 112 2.47 -11.64 -5.21
C THR A 112 1.43 -11.75 -6.31
N LEU A 113 1.51 -10.84 -7.29
CA LEU A 113 0.79 -10.96 -8.56
C LEU A 113 1.80 -11.26 -9.67
N ASP A 114 1.52 -12.28 -10.48
CA ASP A 114 2.28 -12.57 -11.68
C ASP A 114 1.90 -11.57 -12.78
N LEU A 115 2.87 -10.73 -13.20
CA LEU A 115 2.65 -9.64 -14.15
C LEU A 115 2.69 -10.10 -15.61
N THR A 116 2.66 -11.40 -15.88
CA THR A 116 2.69 -11.90 -17.26
C THR A 116 1.34 -11.74 -17.96
N GLY A 117 1.37 -11.26 -19.20
CA GLY A 117 0.18 -11.13 -20.04
C GLY A 117 -0.72 -9.94 -19.73
N ASP A 118 -2.01 -10.09 -20.03
CA ASP A 118 -3.00 -9.03 -19.81
C ASP A 118 -3.23 -8.81 -18.30
N TRP A 119 -3.13 -7.55 -17.85
CA TRP A 119 -3.30 -7.17 -16.45
C TRP A 119 -4.65 -7.56 -15.83
N ASN A 120 -5.68 -7.76 -16.64
CA ASN A 120 -6.97 -8.27 -16.20
C ASN A 120 -6.95 -9.77 -15.87
N THR A 121 -5.89 -10.45 -16.27
CA THR A 121 -5.72 -11.91 -16.07
C THR A 121 -4.59 -12.25 -15.11
N TRP A 122 -3.93 -11.26 -14.52
CA TRP A 122 -2.89 -11.52 -13.52
C TRP A 122 -3.41 -12.42 -12.40
N THR A 123 -2.53 -13.25 -11.87
CA THR A 123 -2.89 -14.20 -10.83
C THR A 123 -2.19 -13.88 -9.51
N GLN A 124 -2.95 -14.04 -8.44
CA GLN A 124 -2.50 -13.78 -7.08
C GLN A 124 -2.02 -15.07 -6.40
N SER A 125 -0.89 -15.01 -5.68
CA SER A 125 -0.49 -16.07 -4.75
C SER A 125 -1.33 -16.05 -3.47
N GLU A 126 -1.32 -17.16 -2.72
CA GLU A 126 -1.81 -17.13 -1.34
C GLU A 126 -0.96 -16.16 -0.51
N ALA A 127 -1.60 -15.47 0.44
CA ALA A 127 -0.92 -14.54 1.33
C ALA A 127 -0.14 -15.30 2.41
N ILE A 128 1.09 -14.87 2.66
CA ILE A 128 1.91 -15.35 3.76
C ILE A 128 2.14 -14.24 4.79
N GLU A 129 2.30 -14.60 6.04
CA GLU A 129 2.70 -13.67 7.09
C GLU A 129 4.21 -13.44 6.99
N ILE A 130 4.63 -12.16 7.02
CA ILE A 130 6.05 -11.81 7.01
C ILE A 130 6.48 -11.05 8.27
N LEU A 131 5.57 -10.39 8.98
CA LEU A 131 5.90 -9.65 10.19
C LEU A 131 4.68 -9.53 11.11
N ARG A 132 4.88 -9.77 12.40
CA ARG A 132 3.91 -9.55 13.47
C ARG A 132 4.56 -8.81 14.64
N PRO A 133 3.80 -8.25 15.59
CA PRO A 133 4.39 -7.70 16.81
C PRO A 133 5.16 -8.78 17.59
N GLU A 134 6.46 -8.56 17.82
CA GLU A 134 7.34 -9.48 18.58
C GLU A 134 8.00 -8.81 19.78
N THR A 135 8.05 -7.49 19.80
CA THR A 135 8.69 -6.69 20.84
C THR A 135 7.70 -5.78 21.57
N ASP A 136 8.06 -5.34 22.78
CA ASP A 136 7.21 -4.45 23.58
C ASP A 136 6.89 -3.11 22.89
N TRP A 137 7.84 -2.58 22.13
CA TRP A 137 7.62 -1.32 21.41
C TRP A 137 6.71 -1.51 20.17
N GLU A 138 6.62 -2.70 19.61
CA GLU A 138 5.65 -3.07 18.59
C GLU A 138 4.25 -3.35 19.16
N GLY A 139 4.16 -3.50 20.47
CA GLY A 139 2.91 -3.78 21.17
C GLY A 139 2.69 -5.26 21.52
N ALA A 140 3.70 -6.13 21.38
CA ALA A 140 3.56 -7.58 21.60
C ALA A 140 3.09 -7.97 23.01
N SER A 141 3.38 -7.15 24.02
CA SER A 141 2.94 -7.36 25.42
C SER A 141 1.48 -6.93 25.69
N LEU A 142 0.82 -6.29 24.71
CA LEU A 142 -0.57 -5.87 24.83
C LEU A 142 -1.53 -7.00 24.46
N SER A 143 -2.80 -6.87 24.87
CA SER A 143 -3.84 -7.86 24.56
C SER A 143 -3.95 -8.09 23.06
N ILE A 144 -4.05 -9.37 22.67
CA ILE A 144 -4.34 -9.78 21.29
C ILE A 144 -5.84 -9.64 21.06
N GLU A 145 -6.24 -8.70 20.22
CA GLU A 145 -7.64 -8.45 19.87
C GLU A 145 -7.80 -8.32 18.35
N PRO A 146 -8.96 -8.71 17.81
CA PRO A 146 -9.24 -8.49 16.40
C PRO A 146 -9.19 -7.00 16.05
N SER A 147 -8.45 -6.66 15.01
CA SER A 147 -8.30 -5.28 14.57
C SER A 147 -9.59 -4.73 13.95
N ARG A 148 -9.77 -3.42 14.03
CA ARG A 148 -10.94 -2.70 13.49
C ARG A 148 -10.52 -1.73 12.40
N GLY A 149 -11.45 -1.38 11.52
CA GLY A 149 -11.25 -0.33 10.53
C GLY A 149 -11.14 1.06 11.17
N GLY A 150 -10.48 1.98 10.45
CA GLY A 150 -10.22 3.34 10.91
C GLY A 150 -8.91 3.49 11.68
N TYR A 151 -8.64 4.72 12.12
CA TYR A 151 -7.46 5.03 12.92
C TYR A 151 -7.57 4.43 14.33
N ILE A 152 -6.43 4.31 14.99
CA ILE A 152 -6.34 3.90 16.39
C ILE A 152 -5.43 4.88 17.15
N ASP A 153 -5.96 5.49 18.20
CA ASP A 153 -5.29 6.51 19.03
C ASP A 153 -4.74 5.96 20.35
N VAL A 154 -4.86 4.66 20.55
CA VAL A 154 -4.31 3.94 21.70
C VAL A 154 -3.31 2.87 21.24
N ARG A 155 -2.37 2.52 22.12
CA ARG A 155 -1.45 1.43 21.82
C ARG A 155 -2.19 0.09 21.74
N ALA A 156 -1.90 -0.70 20.69
CA ALA A 156 -2.50 -2.00 20.45
C ALA A 156 -1.44 -3.00 19.95
N ASN A 157 -1.69 -4.27 20.13
CA ASN A 157 -0.87 -5.34 19.56
C ASN A 157 -1.16 -5.48 18.06
N GLN A 158 -0.64 -4.54 17.27
CA GLN A 158 -0.93 -4.44 15.83
C GLN A 158 0.22 -3.76 15.08
N LEU A 159 0.57 -4.30 13.91
CA LEU A 159 1.38 -3.63 12.89
C LEU A 159 0.48 -3.22 11.73
N ARG A 160 0.70 -1.99 11.19
CA ARG A 160 -0.16 -1.39 10.16
C ARG A 160 0.64 -0.63 9.11
N ASP A 161 -0.03 -0.14 8.10
CA ASP A 161 0.41 0.88 7.12
C ASP A 161 1.79 0.60 6.51
N PRO A 162 1.99 -0.54 5.84
CA PRO A 162 3.26 -0.83 5.20
C PRO A 162 3.59 0.22 4.14
N ALA A 163 4.88 0.54 4.02
CA ALA A 163 5.44 1.35 2.94
C ALA A 163 6.80 0.80 2.52
N ILE A 164 7.11 0.85 1.23
CA ILE A 164 8.42 0.42 0.70
C ILE A 164 9.30 1.65 0.47
N TYR A 165 10.55 1.51 0.88
CA TYR A 165 11.61 2.46 0.60
C TYR A 165 12.83 1.74 0.05
N GLN A 166 13.43 2.26 -1.02
CA GLN A 166 14.61 1.69 -1.64
C GLN A 166 15.75 2.72 -1.68
N GLU A 167 16.92 2.34 -1.22
CA GLU A 167 18.10 3.18 -1.24
C GLU A 167 19.38 2.33 -1.31
N GLY A 168 20.33 2.72 -2.15
CA GLY A 168 21.66 2.10 -2.21
C GLY A 168 21.65 0.60 -2.56
N GLY A 169 20.62 0.12 -3.25
CA GLY A 169 20.43 -1.29 -3.59
C GLY A 169 19.72 -2.11 -2.52
N ASN A 170 19.45 -1.53 -1.37
CA ASN A 170 18.67 -2.15 -0.29
C ASN A 170 17.19 -1.81 -0.42
N THR A 171 16.34 -2.70 0.06
CA THR A 171 14.89 -2.50 0.13
C THR A 171 14.45 -2.58 1.58
N TYR A 172 13.67 -1.61 2.00
CA TYR A 172 13.17 -1.48 3.36
C TYR A 172 11.64 -1.48 3.38
N LEU A 173 11.09 -2.12 4.40
CA LEU A 173 9.68 -2.05 4.77
C LEU A 173 9.54 -1.14 5.99
N LEU A 174 8.85 -0.03 5.83
CA LEU A 174 8.40 0.81 6.95
C LEU A 174 6.99 0.37 7.33
N TYR A 175 6.68 0.42 8.62
CA TYR A 175 5.37 0.02 9.13
C TYR A 175 5.03 0.72 10.44
N SER A 176 3.74 0.93 10.70
CA SER A 176 3.25 1.46 11.97
C SER A 176 3.30 0.38 13.04
N VAL A 177 3.70 0.75 14.26
CA VAL A 177 3.86 -0.15 15.40
C VAL A 177 2.96 0.23 16.57
N ALA A 178 2.63 -0.77 17.39
CA ALA A 178 1.72 -0.63 18.53
C ALA A 178 0.41 0.09 18.14
N GLY A 179 -0.21 -0.36 17.07
CA GLY A 179 -1.28 0.35 16.37
C GLY A 179 -0.68 1.43 15.46
N GLU A 180 -0.93 2.71 15.77
CA GLU A 180 -0.40 3.87 15.04
C GLU A 180 0.45 4.76 15.95
N SER A 181 1.17 4.14 16.92
CA SER A 181 1.91 4.87 17.96
C SER A 181 3.35 5.22 17.57
N GLY A 182 3.86 4.69 16.47
CA GLY A 182 5.21 4.95 15.96
C GLY A 182 5.44 4.29 14.61
N ILE A 183 6.61 4.51 14.04
CA ILE A 183 7.03 3.92 12.77
C ILE A 183 8.32 3.14 13.01
N ALA A 184 8.40 1.93 12.47
CA ALA A 184 9.59 1.11 12.43
C ALA A 184 10.04 0.84 11.00
N ILE A 185 11.25 0.30 10.86
CA ILE A 185 11.86 -0.07 9.59
C ILE A 185 12.48 -1.46 9.71
N ALA A 186 12.26 -2.30 8.72
CA ALA A 186 12.91 -3.59 8.55
C ALA A 186 13.57 -3.66 7.16
N GLU A 187 14.73 -4.28 7.06
CA GLU A 187 15.36 -4.57 5.76
C GLU A 187 14.76 -5.85 5.17
N LEU A 188 14.39 -5.81 3.89
CA LEU A 188 13.87 -6.97 3.16
C LEU A 188 14.98 -7.69 2.41
N HIS A 189 15.18 -8.96 2.73
CA HIS A 189 16.09 -9.84 2.02
C HIS A 189 15.30 -10.85 1.19
N PHE A 190 15.53 -10.83 -0.11
CA PHE A 190 14.88 -11.75 -1.05
C PHE A 190 15.82 -12.93 -1.31
N THR A 191 15.38 -14.13 -0.93
CA THR A 191 16.08 -15.39 -1.25
C THR A 191 15.53 -15.95 -2.55
N ASN A 192 16.45 -16.32 -3.44
CA ASN A 192 16.12 -16.99 -4.72
C ASN A 192 15.62 -18.41 -4.48
#